data_2eb197ec9ffe59da72278359dcd2ae55
#
_entry.id   2eb197ec9ffe59da72278359dcd2ae55
#
_cell.length_a   1.000
_cell.length_b   1.000
_cell.length_c   1.000
_cell.angle_alpha   90.00
_cell.angle_beta   90.00
_cell.angle_gamma   90.00
#
_symmetry.space_group_name_H-M   'P 1'
#
loop_
_entity.id
_entity.type
_entity.pdbx_description
1 polymer ?
#
loop_
_entity_poly.entity_id
_entity_poly.type
_entity_poly.pdbx_seq_one_letter_code
_entity_poly.pdbx_strand_id
1 'polypeptide(L)'
;MDETTYPAMPSTFSLDILTMTAAASVLLDDAVEPPTGEALTSLTLQLRGHLNLLIPELERKYDVAGPRDAACAQPGIGEAQRRLAADPSSLSPVRHATLLARSVEALCRHFQRRADPDENHDSQDQRRRLQGAGLTQQRPTAQRVASQGQQRD
;
A
#
# COMPACT_ATOMS: atom_id res chain seq x y z
N MET A 1 -30.24 -42.89 2.76
CA MET A 1 -28.89 -42.28 2.69
C MET A 1 -29.04 -40.93 2.05
N ASP A 2 -29.38 -39.94 2.88
CA ASP A 2 -29.59 -38.58 2.42
C ASP A 2 -28.28 -37.82 2.45
N GLU A 3 -27.76 -37.60 1.27
CA GLU A 3 -26.59 -36.78 1.03
C GLU A 3 -27.06 -35.32 1.09
N THR A 4 -27.02 -34.76 2.28
CA THR A 4 -27.30 -33.32 2.48
C THR A 4 -26.15 -32.53 1.91
N THR A 5 -26.22 -32.24 0.62
CA THR A 5 -25.36 -31.27 -0.04
C THR A 5 -25.65 -29.91 0.57
N TYR A 6 -24.86 -29.49 1.54
CA TYR A 6 -24.83 -28.11 1.98
C TYR A 6 -24.31 -27.26 0.81
N PRO A 7 -25.10 -26.27 0.34
CA PRO A 7 -24.58 -25.34 -0.62
C PRO A 7 -23.44 -24.58 0.05
N ALA A 8 -22.25 -24.68 -0.52
CA ALA A 8 -21.13 -23.84 -0.15
C ALA A 8 -21.57 -22.38 -0.30
N MET A 9 -21.89 -21.73 0.82
CA MET A 9 -22.14 -20.30 0.85
C MET A 9 -20.88 -19.62 0.31
N PRO A 10 -20.96 -18.81 -0.74
CA PRO A 10 -19.85 -17.96 -1.11
C PRO A 10 -19.63 -16.99 0.05
N SER A 11 -18.58 -17.22 0.82
CA SER A 11 -18.12 -16.27 1.83
C SER A 11 -17.54 -15.03 1.14
N THR A 12 -18.42 -14.33 0.43
CA THR A 12 -18.12 -13.00 -0.08
C THR A 12 -18.42 -12.03 1.07
N PHE A 13 -17.60 -12.08 2.13
CA PHE A 13 -17.53 -10.94 3.02
C PHE A 13 -16.91 -9.81 2.19
N SER A 14 -17.78 -9.03 1.57
CA SER A 14 -17.39 -7.76 0.98
C SER A 14 -16.89 -6.89 2.12
N LEU A 15 -15.57 -6.70 2.21
CA LEU A 15 -14.99 -5.75 3.16
C LEU A 15 -15.53 -4.36 2.83
N ASP A 16 -16.17 -3.75 3.81
CA ASP A 16 -16.63 -2.37 3.68
C ASP A 16 -15.46 -1.40 3.85
N ILE A 17 -14.69 -1.28 2.77
CA ILE A 17 -13.51 -0.41 2.72
C ILE A 17 -13.85 1.05 2.97
N LEU A 18 -15.04 1.50 2.58
CA LEU A 18 -15.48 2.88 2.81
C LEU A 18 -15.65 3.15 4.30
N THR A 19 -16.35 2.27 5.03
CA THR A 19 -16.50 2.37 6.47
C THR A 19 -15.17 2.28 7.21
N MET A 20 -14.28 1.38 6.78
CA MET A 20 -12.95 1.26 7.37
C MET A 20 -12.10 2.52 7.16
N THR A 21 -12.11 3.08 5.96
CA THR A 21 -11.40 4.32 5.64
C THR A 21 -11.99 5.51 6.40
N ALA A 22 -13.31 5.60 6.51
CA ALA A 22 -13.98 6.65 7.27
C ALA A 22 -13.60 6.60 8.77
N ALA A 23 -13.55 5.41 9.37
CA ALA A 23 -13.10 5.25 10.75
C ALA A 23 -11.65 5.69 10.95
N ALA A 24 -10.76 5.40 10.02
CA ALA A 24 -9.38 5.83 10.07
C ALA A 24 -9.23 7.35 9.90
N SER A 25 -10.02 7.97 9.04
CA SER A 25 -9.95 9.41 8.75
C SER A 25 -10.27 10.28 9.97
N VAL A 26 -11.08 9.81 10.90
CA VAL A 26 -11.38 10.52 12.17
C VAL A 26 -10.10 10.89 12.96
N LEU A 27 -9.05 10.08 12.84
CA LEU A 27 -7.76 10.30 13.54
C LEU A 27 -6.66 10.82 12.63
N LEU A 28 -6.87 10.82 11.31
CA LEU A 28 -5.86 11.22 10.33
C LEU A 28 -6.15 12.60 9.73
N ASP A 29 -7.33 13.15 9.96
CA ASP A 29 -7.69 14.49 9.53
C ASP A 29 -7.18 15.52 10.55
N ASP A 30 -6.15 16.27 10.16
CA ASP A 30 -5.55 17.32 11.01
C ASP A 30 -6.50 18.49 11.31
N ALA A 31 -7.61 18.62 10.58
CA ALA A 31 -8.62 19.63 10.79
C ALA A 31 -9.65 19.25 11.88
N VAL A 32 -9.67 18.00 12.29
CA VAL A 32 -10.60 17.45 13.26
C VAL A 32 -9.89 17.15 14.58
N GLU A 33 -10.44 17.66 15.69
CA GLU A 33 -9.91 17.34 17.02
C GLU A 33 -10.14 15.83 17.31
N PRO A 34 -9.10 15.07 17.68
CA PRO A 34 -9.24 13.65 17.93
C PRO A 34 -10.18 13.38 19.10
N PRO A 35 -10.99 12.33 19.03
CA PRO A 35 -11.88 11.95 20.12
C PRO A 35 -11.08 11.60 21.38
N THR A 36 -11.71 11.78 22.53
CA THR A 36 -11.12 11.50 23.85
C THR A 36 -11.98 10.51 24.64
N GLY A 37 -11.44 9.99 25.73
CA GLY A 37 -12.18 9.15 26.67
C GLY A 37 -12.75 7.88 26.02
N GLU A 38 -14.02 7.61 26.27
CA GLU A 38 -14.72 6.41 25.81
C GLU A 38 -14.85 6.36 24.27
N ALA A 39 -15.04 7.51 23.63
CA ALA A 39 -15.12 7.60 22.16
C ALA A 39 -13.80 7.17 21.51
N LEU A 40 -12.66 7.57 22.05
CA LEU A 40 -11.34 7.13 21.58
C LEU A 40 -11.13 5.63 21.81
N THR A 41 -11.56 5.13 22.96
CA THR A 41 -11.47 3.69 23.27
C THR A 41 -12.29 2.87 22.29
N SER A 42 -13.52 3.27 22.03
CA SER A 42 -14.42 2.62 21.07
C SER A 42 -13.82 2.62 19.65
N LEU A 43 -13.33 3.77 19.20
CA LEU A 43 -12.68 3.89 17.88
C LEU A 43 -11.42 3.03 17.78
N THR A 44 -10.62 2.96 18.85
CA THR A 44 -9.43 2.10 18.88
C THR A 44 -9.80 0.62 18.73
N LEU A 45 -10.84 0.16 19.41
CA LEU A 45 -11.35 -1.21 19.27
C LEU A 45 -11.87 -1.48 17.85
N GLN A 46 -12.58 -0.52 17.26
CA GLN A 46 -13.07 -0.62 15.89
C GLN A 46 -11.90 -0.74 14.88
N LEU A 47 -10.86 0.09 15.01
CA LEU A 47 -9.68 0.03 14.15
C LEU A 47 -8.92 -1.31 14.27
N ARG A 48 -8.82 -1.84 15.49
CA ARG A 48 -8.25 -3.19 15.71
C ARG A 48 -9.09 -4.27 15.02
N GLY A 49 -10.42 -4.17 15.12
CA GLY A 49 -11.35 -5.05 14.42
C GLY A 49 -11.17 -5.00 12.91
N HIS A 50 -11.05 -3.81 12.33
CA HIS A 50 -10.79 -3.63 10.91
C HIS A 50 -9.47 -4.26 10.46
N LEU A 51 -8.38 -4.10 11.21
CA LEU A 51 -7.10 -4.74 10.91
C LEU A 51 -7.17 -6.28 10.97
N ASN A 52 -7.87 -6.82 11.96
CA ASN A 52 -8.08 -8.26 12.08
C ASN A 52 -8.88 -8.87 10.93
N LEU A 53 -9.68 -8.07 10.21
CA LEU A 53 -10.37 -8.47 9.00
C LEU A 53 -9.53 -8.26 7.75
N LEU A 54 -8.84 -7.11 7.64
CA LEU A 54 -8.05 -6.74 6.46
C LEU A 54 -6.82 -7.62 6.26
N ILE A 55 -6.11 -7.95 7.33
CA ILE A 55 -4.86 -8.70 7.25
C ILE A 55 -5.06 -10.07 6.58
N PRO A 56 -5.92 -10.98 7.08
CA PRO A 56 -6.10 -12.29 6.47
C PRO A 56 -6.69 -12.22 5.06
N GLU A 57 -7.53 -11.22 4.78
CA GLU A 57 -8.07 -11.04 3.43
C GLU A 57 -7.01 -10.60 2.43
N LEU A 58 -6.09 -9.74 2.83
CA LEU A 58 -4.96 -9.35 2.01
C LEU A 58 -3.98 -10.50 1.82
N GLU A 59 -3.63 -11.22 2.87
CA GLU A 59 -2.76 -12.41 2.80
C GLU A 59 -3.35 -13.41 1.80
N ARG A 60 -4.62 -13.74 1.90
CA ARG A 60 -5.31 -14.66 0.98
C ARG A 60 -5.30 -14.15 -0.47
N LYS A 61 -5.52 -12.84 -0.69
CA LYS A 61 -5.47 -12.24 -2.03
C LYS A 61 -4.07 -12.30 -2.64
N TYR A 62 -3.05 -12.09 -1.83
CA TYR A 62 -1.66 -12.09 -2.31
C TYR A 62 -1.12 -13.50 -2.54
N ASP A 63 -1.57 -14.51 -1.79
CA ASP A 63 -1.23 -15.91 -2.06
C ASP A 63 -1.69 -16.35 -3.45
N VAL A 64 -2.86 -15.88 -3.90
CA VAL A 64 -3.39 -16.14 -5.26
C VAL A 64 -2.67 -15.33 -6.34
N ALA A 65 -2.20 -14.14 -6.02
CA ALA A 65 -1.66 -13.19 -6.99
C ALA A 65 -0.18 -13.40 -7.34
N GLY A 66 0.54 -14.13 -6.51
CA GLY A 66 1.93 -14.48 -6.71
C GLY A 66 2.94 -13.66 -5.91
N PRO A 67 4.22 -14.10 -5.91
CA PRO A 67 5.25 -13.63 -4.96
C PRO A 67 5.65 -12.16 -5.13
N ARG A 68 5.53 -11.59 -6.33
CA ARG A 68 5.86 -10.16 -6.56
C ARG A 68 4.87 -9.23 -5.88
N ASP A 69 3.61 -9.57 -5.96
CA ASP A 69 2.54 -8.75 -5.39
C ASP A 69 2.48 -8.91 -3.87
N ALA A 70 2.72 -10.13 -3.38
CA ALA A 70 2.90 -10.41 -1.96
C ALA A 70 4.02 -9.55 -1.36
N ALA A 71 5.17 -9.44 -2.02
CA ALA A 71 6.30 -8.66 -1.56
C ALA A 71 5.98 -7.15 -1.38
N CYS A 72 5.06 -6.60 -2.14
CA CYS A 72 4.63 -5.20 -2.01
C CYS A 72 3.75 -4.93 -0.78
N ALA A 73 2.94 -5.91 -0.35
CA ALA A 73 2.03 -5.75 0.77
C ALA A 73 2.61 -6.21 2.11
N GLN A 74 3.55 -7.15 2.09
CA GLN A 74 4.15 -7.75 3.29
C GLN A 74 4.66 -6.72 4.30
N PRO A 75 5.37 -5.63 3.93
CA PRO A 75 5.80 -4.63 4.89
C PRO A 75 4.64 -3.97 5.63
N GLY A 76 3.55 -3.65 4.92
CA GLY A 76 2.35 -3.03 5.50
C GLY A 76 1.60 -3.99 6.43
N ILE A 77 1.46 -5.26 6.03
CA ILE A 77 0.85 -6.31 6.84
C ILE A 77 1.68 -6.53 8.11
N GLY A 78 2.99 -6.71 7.98
CA GLY A 78 3.88 -6.91 9.12
C GLY A 78 3.89 -5.73 10.10
N GLU A 79 3.80 -4.50 9.59
CA GLU A 79 3.67 -3.32 10.45
C GLU A 79 2.33 -3.29 11.19
N ALA A 80 1.23 -3.60 10.52
CA ALA A 80 -0.09 -3.68 11.13
C ALA A 80 -0.14 -4.74 12.24
N GLN A 81 0.44 -5.92 11.99
CA GLN A 81 0.56 -7.00 12.98
C GLN A 81 1.37 -6.56 14.20
N ARG A 82 2.52 -5.88 14.00
CA ARG A 82 3.32 -5.35 15.11
C ARG A 82 2.53 -4.34 15.96
N ARG A 83 1.77 -3.44 15.32
CA ARG A 83 0.94 -2.45 16.00
C ARG A 83 -0.22 -3.08 16.77
N LEU A 84 -0.81 -4.16 16.25
CA LEU A 84 -1.83 -4.93 16.96
C LEU A 84 -1.27 -5.63 18.20
N ALA A 85 -0.04 -6.13 18.13
CA ALA A 85 0.65 -6.83 19.21
C ALA A 85 1.30 -5.86 20.23
N ALA A 86 1.48 -4.59 19.88
CA ALA A 86 2.10 -3.62 20.76
C ALA A 86 1.29 -3.37 22.02
N ASP A 87 2.00 -3.20 23.15
CA ASP A 87 1.37 -2.82 24.42
C ASP A 87 0.78 -1.41 24.31
N PRO A 88 -0.54 -1.23 24.50
CA PRO A 88 -1.18 0.09 24.44
C PRO A 88 -0.64 1.05 25.47
N SER A 89 -0.11 0.57 26.60
CA SER A 89 0.42 1.41 27.69
C SER A 89 1.75 2.09 27.34
N SER A 90 2.45 1.61 26.32
CA SER A 90 3.73 2.17 25.88
C SER A 90 3.63 3.52 25.17
N LEU A 91 2.44 3.91 24.75
CA LEU A 91 2.15 5.13 23.99
C LEU A 91 0.96 5.87 24.60
N SER A 92 0.80 7.17 24.28
CA SER A 92 -0.46 7.84 24.60
C SER A 92 -1.61 7.20 23.81
N PRO A 93 -2.83 7.14 24.38
CA PRO A 93 -3.98 6.49 23.74
C PRO A 93 -4.27 7.04 22.33
N VAL A 94 -4.19 8.35 22.15
CA VAL A 94 -4.38 9.00 20.84
C VAL A 94 -3.31 8.55 19.86
N ARG A 95 -2.05 8.53 20.26
CA ARG A 95 -0.94 8.12 19.38
C ARG A 95 -1.07 6.66 18.98
N HIS A 96 -1.45 5.79 19.91
CA HIS A 96 -1.69 4.37 19.60
C HIS A 96 -2.82 4.22 18.58
N ALA A 97 -3.96 4.88 18.79
CA ALA A 97 -5.09 4.87 17.86
C ALA A 97 -4.73 5.43 16.48
N THR A 98 -3.95 6.52 16.40
CA THR A 98 -3.48 7.11 15.16
C THR A 98 -2.58 6.15 14.37
N LEU A 99 -1.72 5.40 15.04
CA LEU A 99 -0.89 4.38 14.38
C LEU A 99 -1.71 3.23 13.80
N LEU A 100 -2.77 2.80 14.51
CA LEU A 100 -3.71 1.80 13.99
C LEU A 100 -4.48 2.35 12.78
N ALA A 101 -4.96 3.60 12.84
CA ALA A 101 -5.65 4.27 11.74
C ALA A 101 -4.78 4.34 10.47
N ARG A 102 -3.50 4.69 10.59
CA ARG A 102 -2.54 4.67 9.48
C ARG A 102 -2.37 3.28 8.88
N SER A 103 -2.37 2.23 9.69
CA SER A 103 -2.33 0.85 9.19
C SER A 103 -3.60 0.48 8.44
N VAL A 104 -4.78 0.83 8.96
CA VAL A 104 -6.06 0.59 8.28
C VAL A 104 -6.08 1.29 6.93
N GLU A 105 -5.74 2.58 6.88
CA GLU A 105 -5.68 3.35 5.64
C GLU A 105 -4.73 2.73 4.60
N ALA A 106 -3.52 2.36 5.02
CA ALA A 106 -2.52 1.77 4.14
C ALA A 106 -3.00 0.42 3.57
N LEU A 107 -3.58 -0.45 4.40
CA LEU A 107 -4.09 -1.75 3.96
C LEU A 107 -5.34 -1.62 3.09
N CYS A 108 -6.26 -0.68 3.38
CA CYS A 108 -7.39 -0.36 2.51
C CYS A 108 -6.92 0.09 1.12
N ARG A 109 -5.90 0.93 1.05
CA ARG A 109 -5.30 1.39 -0.21
C ARG A 109 -4.67 0.24 -1.00
N HIS A 110 -4.00 -0.69 -0.33
CA HIS A 110 -3.51 -1.91 -0.98
C HIS A 110 -4.64 -2.79 -1.51
N PHE A 111 -5.73 -2.89 -0.76
CA PHE A 111 -6.89 -3.66 -1.15
C PHE A 111 -7.57 -3.08 -2.40
N GLN A 112 -7.71 -1.75 -2.48
CA GLN A 112 -8.31 -1.03 -3.60
C GLN A 112 -7.46 -1.09 -4.88
N ARG A 113 -6.14 -0.92 -4.78
CA ARG A 113 -5.24 -0.97 -5.94
C ARG A 113 -5.32 -2.26 -6.75
N ARG A 114 -5.81 -3.33 -6.15
CA ARG A 114 -6.01 -4.61 -6.82
C ARG A 114 -7.40 -4.82 -7.35
N ALA A 115 -8.35 -3.97 -6.99
CA ALA A 115 -9.65 -3.96 -7.63
C ALA A 115 -9.59 -3.32 -9.02
N ASP A 116 -8.61 -2.44 -9.27
CA ASP A 116 -8.41 -1.74 -10.53
C ASP A 116 -7.03 -2.09 -11.16
N PRO A 117 -6.88 -3.24 -11.83
CA PRO A 117 -5.63 -3.64 -12.46
C PRO A 117 -5.22 -2.75 -13.65
N ASP A 118 -6.15 -2.00 -14.25
CA ASP A 118 -5.93 -1.24 -15.47
C ASP A 118 -5.22 0.11 -15.26
N GLU A 119 -5.33 0.75 -14.09
CA GLU A 119 -4.70 2.06 -13.86
C GLU A 119 -3.16 2.02 -13.71
N ASN A 120 -2.62 0.85 -13.37
CA ASN A 120 -1.18 0.74 -13.08
C ASN A 120 -0.34 0.41 -14.33
N HIS A 121 -0.96 -0.06 -15.42
CA HIS A 121 -0.25 -0.41 -16.66
C HIS A 121 0.12 0.85 -17.45
N ASP A 122 -0.75 1.83 -17.48
CA ASP A 122 -0.56 3.08 -18.25
C ASP A 122 0.53 3.98 -17.64
N SER A 123 0.62 4.03 -16.30
CA SER A 123 1.62 4.84 -15.60
C SER A 123 3.04 4.26 -15.71
N GLN A 124 3.20 2.96 -15.82
CA GLN A 124 4.51 2.31 -16.01
C GLN A 124 4.99 2.41 -17.46
N ASP A 125 4.09 2.33 -18.42
CA ASP A 125 4.41 2.45 -19.84
C ASP A 125 4.78 3.91 -20.18
N GLN A 126 4.12 4.87 -19.56
CA GLN A 126 4.44 6.29 -19.71
C GLN A 126 5.80 6.64 -19.10
N ARG A 127 6.16 6.06 -17.95
CA ARG A 127 7.51 6.22 -17.37
C ARG A 127 8.59 5.56 -18.20
N ARG A 128 8.35 4.40 -18.81
CA ARG A 128 9.27 3.74 -19.73
C ARG A 128 9.48 4.56 -21.00
N ARG A 129 8.43 5.14 -21.56
CA ARG A 129 8.52 6.02 -22.76
C ARG A 129 9.32 7.28 -22.48
N LEU A 130 9.17 7.90 -21.30
CA LEU A 130 9.93 9.08 -20.92
C LEU A 130 11.39 8.80 -20.61
N GLN A 131 11.72 7.62 -20.08
CA GLN A 131 13.12 7.20 -19.87
C GLN A 131 13.80 6.71 -21.15
N GLY A 132 13.06 6.18 -22.11
CA GLY A 132 13.57 5.77 -23.42
C GLY A 132 13.86 6.94 -24.37
N ALA A 133 13.18 8.07 -24.21
CA ALA A 133 13.37 9.24 -25.08
C ALA A 133 14.61 10.08 -24.73
N GLY A 134 15.23 9.84 -23.58
CA GLY A 134 16.40 10.60 -23.10
C GLY A 134 17.77 10.10 -23.56
N LEU A 135 17.85 8.95 -24.24
CA LEU A 135 19.14 8.31 -24.56
C LEU A 135 19.60 8.44 -26.01
N THR A 136 18.98 9.29 -26.83
CA THR A 136 19.32 9.40 -28.24
C THR A 136 19.94 10.74 -28.63
N GLN A 137 20.66 11.43 -27.73
CA GLN A 137 21.44 12.61 -28.16
C GLN A 137 22.76 12.72 -27.37
N GLN A 138 23.69 11.84 -27.66
CA GLN A 138 25.13 12.16 -27.61
C GLN A 138 25.84 11.44 -28.73
N ARG A 139 25.86 12.08 -29.90
CA ARG A 139 26.82 11.83 -30.94
C ARG A 139 28.16 12.42 -30.45
N PRO A 140 29.24 11.67 -30.34
CA PRO A 140 30.55 12.27 -30.18
C PRO A 140 30.96 12.86 -31.56
N THR A 141 31.06 14.18 -31.62
CA THR A 141 31.74 14.89 -32.68
C THR A 141 33.21 14.49 -32.62
N ALA A 142 33.63 13.67 -33.57
CA ALA A 142 35.00 13.38 -33.81
C ALA A 142 35.76 14.66 -34.17
N GLN A 143 36.55 15.16 -33.26
CA GLN A 143 37.48 16.26 -33.48
C GLN A 143 38.66 15.71 -34.22
N ARG A 144 38.67 15.97 -35.54
CA ARG A 144 39.74 15.72 -36.48
C ARG A 144 40.88 16.67 -36.12
N VAL A 145 41.93 16.16 -35.48
CA VAL A 145 43.18 16.87 -35.31
C VAL A 145 43.97 16.71 -36.62
N ALA A 146 44.01 17.79 -37.38
CA ALA A 146 44.86 17.92 -38.52
C ALA A 146 46.33 18.03 -38.08
N SER A 147 47.10 17.08 -38.55
CA SER A 147 48.55 17.18 -38.58
C SER A 147 48.97 18.34 -39.51
N GLN A 148 49.73 19.25 -39.00
CA GLN A 148 50.59 20.08 -39.84
C GLN A 148 51.99 20.06 -39.26
N GLY A 149 52.87 19.48 -40.02
CA GLY A 149 54.28 19.56 -39.85
C GLY A 149 54.84 20.91 -40.28
N GLN A 150 56.02 21.18 -39.74
CA GLN A 150 57.04 22.07 -40.29
C GLN A 150 58.26 21.82 -39.43
N GLN A 151 59.28 21.19 -39.87
CA GLN A 151 60.42 21.48 -40.73
C GLN A 151 61.11 22.83 -40.46
N ARG A 152 62.41 22.73 -40.24
CA ARG A 152 63.54 23.68 -40.29
C ARG A 152 63.93 24.28 -38.94
N ASP A 153 65.18 24.42 -38.63
CA ASP A 153 66.55 24.20 -39.12
C ASP A 153 67.44 23.88 -37.92
#